data_1bd5e79888ef391e2df23fd7c80a9c17
#
_entry.id   1bd5e79888ef391e2df23fd7c80a9c17
#
_cell.length_a   1.000
_cell.length_b   1.000
_cell.length_c   1.000
_cell.angle_alpha   90.00
_cell.angle_beta   90.00
_cell.angle_gamma   90.00
#
_symmetry.space_group_name_H-M   'P 1'
#
loop_
_entity.id
_entity.type
_entity.pdbx_description
1 polymer ?
#
loop_
_entity_poly.entity_id
_entity_poly.type
_entity_poly.pdbx_seq_one_letter_code
_entity_poly.pdbx_strand_id
1 'polypeptide(L)'
;MSYTYQIKSLEQYHIDYKKSIDDPAAFWSSVAENFSWQKKWDRVVDWNFKDPKIEWFVNAKLNITENCIDRHLATMADKPAIIWEPNNPEERTRTVTYAHLHKMVSQFSQVLKNNGVKKWLKNLNIEDYLRKH
;
A
#
# COMPACT_ATOMS: atom_id res chain seq x y z
N MET A 1 -2.71 -20.94 2.20
CA MET A 1 -2.05 -19.95 1.33
C MET A 1 -0.67 -19.68 1.91
N SER A 2 0.39 -19.76 1.11
CA SER A 2 1.73 -19.36 1.52
C SER A 2 1.90 -17.89 1.13
N TYR A 3 2.17 -17.03 2.09
CA TYR A 3 2.54 -15.64 1.81
C TYR A 3 4.03 -15.60 1.42
N THR A 4 4.35 -14.86 0.37
CA THR A 4 5.71 -14.78 -0.22
C THR A 4 6.78 -14.36 0.79
N TYR A 5 6.40 -13.64 1.86
CA TYR A 5 7.30 -13.13 2.91
C TYR A 5 6.98 -13.67 4.31
N GLN A 6 6.31 -14.81 4.38
CA GLN A 6 6.09 -15.43 5.67
C GLN A 6 7.39 -16.03 6.19
N ILE A 7 7.95 -15.44 7.22
CA ILE A 7 9.08 -16.02 7.98
C ILE A 7 8.58 -17.25 8.72
N LYS A 8 9.13 -18.42 8.42
CA LYS A 8 8.67 -19.70 8.95
C LYS A 8 9.55 -20.24 10.06
N SER A 9 10.74 -19.70 10.24
CA SER A 9 11.69 -20.13 11.27
C SER A 9 12.61 -18.98 11.70
N LEU A 10 13.22 -19.11 12.87
CA LEU A 10 14.26 -18.18 13.35
C LEU A 10 15.48 -18.18 12.45
N GLU A 11 15.85 -19.33 11.90
CA GLU A 11 16.95 -19.46 10.95
C GLU A 11 16.67 -18.63 9.68
N GLN A 12 15.46 -18.74 9.11
CA GLN A 12 15.06 -17.94 7.97
C GLN A 12 15.11 -16.43 8.27
N TYR A 13 14.67 -16.04 9.48
CA TYR A 13 14.77 -14.65 9.92
C TYR A 13 16.22 -14.15 9.91
N HIS A 14 17.16 -14.91 10.48
CA HIS A 14 18.57 -14.52 10.54
C HIS A 14 19.20 -14.43 9.15
N ILE A 15 18.85 -15.35 8.25
CA ILE A 15 19.33 -15.33 6.86
C ILE A 15 18.82 -14.06 6.14
N ASP A 16 17.55 -13.77 6.25
CA ASP A 16 16.94 -12.61 5.56
C ASP A 16 17.40 -11.29 6.18
N TYR A 17 17.53 -11.22 7.49
CA TYR A 17 18.11 -10.09 8.19
C TYR A 17 19.54 -9.82 7.74
N LYS A 18 20.37 -10.86 7.69
CA LYS A 18 21.76 -10.71 7.19
C LYS A 18 21.79 -10.20 5.76
N LYS A 19 20.99 -10.74 4.84
CA LYS A 19 20.89 -10.25 3.46
C LYS A 19 20.47 -8.78 3.40
N SER A 20 19.51 -8.37 4.24
CA SER A 20 19.02 -6.99 4.25
C SER A 20 20.06 -5.96 4.70
N ILE A 21 21.07 -6.40 5.43
CA ILE A 21 22.20 -5.56 5.90
C ILE A 21 23.38 -5.62 4.93
N ASP A 22 23.75 -6.82 4.47
CA ASP A 22 24.92 -7.02 3.61
C ASP A 22 24.72 -6.39 2.21
N ASP A 23 23.50 -6.53 1.64
CA ASP A 23 23.11 -5.92 0.37
C ASP A 23 21.66 -5.44 0.41
N PRO A 24 21.41 -4.27 1.00
CA PRO A 24 20.06 -3.70 1.09
C PRO A 24 19.41 -3.49 -0.28
N ALA A 25 20.17 -3.12 -1.29
CA ALA A 25 19.64 -2.86 -2.62
C ALA A 25 19.09 -4.14 -3.26
N ALA A 26 19.83 -5.22 -3.25
CA ALA A 26 19.38 -6.50 -3.78
C ALA A 26 18.21 -7.07 -2.96
N PHE A 27 18.27 -6.99 -1.63
CA PHE A 27 17.22 -7.48 -0.75
C PHE A 27 15.88 -6.76 -1.02
N TRP A 28 15.87 -5.43 -0.96
CA TRP A 28 14.65 -4.66 -1.16
C TRP A 28 14.16 -4.66 -2.61
N SER A 29 15.06 -4.82 -3.59
CA SER A 29 14.69 -5.09 -4.98
C SER A 29 13.86 -6.37 -5.08
N SER A 30 14.32 -7.46 -4.48
CA SER A 30 13.60 -8.75 -4.50
C SER A 30 12.22 -8.68 -3.84
N VAL A 31 12.09 -7.91 -2.77
CA VAL A 31 10.81 -7.64 -2.11
C VAL A 31 9.90 -6.83 -3.04
N ALA A 32 10.43 -5.78 -3.64
CA ALA A 32 9.68 -4.85 -4.49
C ALA A 32 9.18 -5.46 -5.80
N GLU A 33 9.84 -6.49 -6.33
CA GLU A 33 9.40 -7.22 -7.53
C GLU A 33 8.02 -7.87 -7.40
N ASN A 34 7.52 -8.05 -6.17
CA ASN A 34 6.18 -8.62 -5.94
C ASN A 34 5.05 -7.60 -6.03
N PHE A 35 5.36 -6.34 -6.29
CA PHE A 35 4.38 -5.28 -6.48
C PHE A 35 4.20 -4.94 -7.96
N SER A 36 3.00 -4.48 -8.31
CA SER A 36 2.70 -3.97 -9.65
C SER A 36 3.18 -2.54 -9.77
N TRP A 37 4.23 -2.31 -10.53
CA TRP A 37 4.82 -0.99 -10.76
C TRP A 37 4.35 -0.44 -12.12
N GLN A 38 3.94 0.82 -12.15
CA GLN A 38 3.69 1.55 -13.41
C GLN A 38 5.02 1.89 -14.10
N LYS A 39 6.03 2.20 -13.31
CA LYS A 39 7.42 2.35 -13.73
C LYS A 39 8.31 1.77 -12.63
N LYS A 40 9.19 0.83 -12.97
CA LYS A 40 10.22 0.35 -12.05
C LYS A 40 11.24 1.44 -11.76
N TRP A 41 12.01 1.25 -10.73
CA TRP A 41 13.05 2.17 -10.24
C TRP A 41 14.30 2.14 -11.12
N ASP A 42 15.01 3.24 -11.12
CA ASP A 42 16.35 3.34 -11.71
C ASP A 42 17.42 2.84 -10.71
N ARG A 43 17.20 3.13 -9.40
CA ARG A 43 18.00 2.64 -8.26
C ARG A 43 17.08 2.34 -7.10
N VAL A 44 17.39 1.28 -6.33
CA VAL A 44 16.56 0.86 -5.17
C VAL A 44 16.69 1.86 -4.05
N VAL A 45 17.90 2.31 -3.75
CA VAL A 45 18.18 3.30 -2.70
C VAL A 45 19.28 4.26 -3.16
N ASP A 46 19.08 5.53 -2.84
CA ASP A 46 20.07 6.59 -2.97
C ASP A 46 20.10 7.36 -1.65
N TRP A 47 21.23 7.27 -0.94
CA TRP A 47 21.33 7.90 0.37
C TRP A 47 22.71 8.52 0.59
N ASN A 48 22.71 9.65 1.31
CA ASN A 48 23.92 10.34 1.73
C ASN A 48 23.68 11.01 3.08
N PHE A 49 24.43 10.63 4.09
CA PHE A 49 24.30 11.23 5.43
C PHE A 49 24.94 12.63 5.54
N LYS A 50 25.85 13.00 4.66
CA LYS A 50 26.47 14.34 4.66
C LYS A 50 25.50 15.39 4.13
N ASP A 51 24.74 15.03 3.08
CA ASP A 51 23.63 15.80 2.57
C ASP A 51 22.37 14.98 2.91
N PRO A 52 21.62 15.26 3.97
CA PRO A 52 20.59 14.36 4.50
C PRO A 52 19.50 14.10 3.46
N LYS A 53 19.84 13.25 2.50
CA LYS A 53 19.00 12.79 1.40
C LYS A 53 18.87 11.28 1.47
N ILE A 54 17.63 10.80 1.56
CA ILE A 54 17.31 9.39 1.45
C ILE A 54 16.14 9.25 0.45
N GLU A 55 16.40 8.57 -0.66
CA GLU A 55 15.41 8.25 -1.67
C GLU A 55 15.35 6.75 -1.88
N TRP A 56 14.16 6.17 -1.71
CA TRP A 56 13.87 4.79 -2.02
C TRP A 56 13.18 4.69 -3.37
N PHE A 57 13.54 3.66 -4.15
CA PHE A 57 12.95 3.37 -5.46
C PHE A 57 12.93 4.60 -6.37
N VAL A 58 14.11 5.16 -6.59
CA VAL A 58 14.33 6.41 -7.33
C VAL A 58 13.61 6.39 -8.67
N ASN A 59 12.81 7.43 -8.96
CA ASN A 59 12.00 7.59 -10.17
C ASN A 59 10.94 6.51 -10.41
N ALA A 60 10.68 5.61 -9.45
CA ALA A 60 9.63 4.62 -9.60
C ALA A 60 8.23 5.25 -9.52
N LYS A 61 7.25 4.57 -10.12
CA LYS A 61 5.83 4.93 -10.04
C LYS A 61 5.01 3.70 -9.66
N LEU A 62 4.21 3.85 -8.64
CA LEU A 62 3.36 2.80 -8.11
C LEU A 62 2.02 3.39 -7.70
N ASN A 63 0.94 2.64 -7.92
CA ASN A 63 -0.35 2.90 -7.34
C ASN A 63 -0.59 1.90 -6.20
N ILE A 64 -0.67 2.41 -4.98
CA ILE A 64 -0.88 1.56 -3.81
C ILE A 64 -2.26 0.90 -3.82
N THR A 65 -3.29 1.60 -4.31
CA THR A 65 -4.66 1.06 -4.40
C THR A 65 -4.70 -0.13 -5.36
N GLU A 66 -4.04 -0.05 -6.51
CA GLU A 66 -3.89 -1.15 -7.46
C GLU A 66 -3.26 -2.38 -6.78
N ASN A 67 -2.22 -2.17 -5.99
CA ASN A 67 -1.54 -3.25 -5.28
C ASN A 67 -2.34 -3.83 -4.11
N CYS A 68 -3.12 -3.01 -3.41
CA CYS A 68 -3.88 -3.45 -2.23
C CYS A 68 -5.28 -3.98 -2.58
N ILE A 69 -5.88 -3.55 -3.70
CA ILE A 69 -7.27 -3.85 -4.03
C ILE A 69 -7.38 -4.49 -5.42
N ASP A 70 -7.02 -3.75 -6.48
CA ASP A 70 -7.40 -4.12 -7.84
C ASP A 70 -6.79 -5.46 -8.28
N ARG A 71 -5.51 -5.70 -7.97
CA ARG A 71 -4.82 -6.96 -8.29
C ARG A 71 -5.47 -8.21 -7.68
N HIS A 72 -6.27 -8.05 -6.64
CA HIS A 72 -6.92 -9.14 -5.93
C HIS A 72 -8.31 -9.47 -6.47
N LEU A 73 -8.90 -8.60 -7.30
CA LEU A 73 -10.27 -8.77 -7.79
C LEU A 73 -10.45 -10.04 -8.63
N ALA A 74 -9.45 -10.38 -9.46
CA ALA A 74 -9.55 -11.54 -10.34
C ALA A 74 -9.67 -12.88 -9.59
N THR A 75 -9.12 -12.99 -8.39
CA THR A 75 -9.03 -14.27 -7.65
C THR A 75 -9.65 -14.23 -6.26
N MET A 76 -9.88 -13.05 -5.69
CA MET A 76 -10.31 -12.87 -4.32
C MET A 76 -11.47 -11.87 -4.17
N ALA A 77 -12.25 -11.60 -5.24
CA ALA A 77 -13.33 -10.61 -5.23
C ALA A 77 -14.29 -10.76 -4.03
N ASP A 78 -14.70 -11.99 -3.74
CA ASP A 78 -15.66 -12.32 -2.68
C ASP A 78 -15.00 -12.60 -1.31
N LYS A 79 -13.67 -12.52 -1.21
CA LYS A 79 -12.98 -12.70 0.07
C LYS A 79 -13.09 -11.44 0.92
N PRO A 80 -13.12 -11.60 2.27
CA PRO A 80 -13.02 -10.46 3.19
C PRO A 80 -11.74 -9.64 2.94
N ALA A 81 -11.90 -8.35 2.66
CA ALA A 81 -10.83 -7.36 2.63
C ALA A 81 -10.74 -6.59 3.95
N ILE A 82 -11.90 -6.32 4.57
CA ILE A 82 -12.01 -5.66 5.86
C ILE A 82 -13.01 -6.42 6.70
N ILE A 83 -12.65 -6.70 7.94
CA ILE A 83 -13.55 -7.17 8.99
C ILE A 83 -13.59 -6.07 10.05
N TRP A 84 -14.75 -5.46 10.21
CA TRP A 84 -14.97 -4.47 11.25
C TRP A 84 -15.67 -5.11 12.44
N GLU A 85 -15.03 -5.04 13.60
CA GLU A 85 -15.55 -5.55 14.85
C GLU A 85 -15.96 -4.35 15.72
N PRO A 86 -17.24 -4.25 16.13
CA PRO A 86 -17.70 -3.14 16.95
C PRO A 86 -17.18 -3.23 18.38
N ASN A 87 -17.01 -2.08 19.02
CA ASN A 87 -16.66 -2.03 20.43
C ASN A 87 -17.85 -2.39 21.34
N ASN A 88 -19.08 -2.20 20.86
CA ASN A 88 -20.30 -2.59 21.57
C ASN A 88 -20.64 -4.05 21.20
N PRO A 89 -20.71 -5.00 22.17
CA PRO A 89 -21.01 -6.41 21.91
C PRO A 89 -22.43 -6.66 21.37
N GLU A 90 -23.35 -5.72 21.51
CA GLU A 90 -24.71 -5.80 20.95
C GLU A 90 -24.74 -5.51 19.44
N GLU A 91 -23.72 -4.89 18.90
CA GLU A 91 -23.61 -4.60 17.46
C GLU A 91 -23.04 -5.79 16.70
N ARG A 92 -23.42 -5.90 15.42
CA ARG A 92 -22.94 -6.99 14.56
C ARG A 92 -21.67 -6.62 13.85
N THR A 93 -20.71 -7.55 13.83
CA THR A 93 -19.54 -7.52 12.93
C THR A 93 -19.94 -7.26 11.49
N ARG A 94 -19.17 -6.45 10.78
CA ARG A 94 -19.39 -6.15 9.35
C ARG A 94 -18.19 -6.60 8.54
N THR A 95 -18.48 -7.28 7.44
CA THR A 95 -17.46 -7.73 6.50
C THR A 95 -17.61 -7.00 5.18
N VAL A 96 -16.50 -6.46 4.68
CA VAL A 96 -16.40 -5.83 3.35
C VAL A 96 -15.52 -6.70 2.48
N THR A 97 -16.03 -7.18 1.36
CA THR A 97 -15.26 -7.96 0.40
C THR A 97 -14.37 -7.06 -0.47
N TYR A 98 -13.38 -7.64 -1.16
CA TYR A 98 -12.55 -6.88 -2.12
C TYR A 98 -13.39 -6.20 -3.21
N ALA A 99 -14.38 -6.90 -3.78
CA ALA A 99 -15.27 -6.30 -4.77
C ALA A 99 -16.07 -5.12 -4.21
N HIS A 100 -16.59 -5.25 -3.00
CA HIS A 100 -17.33 -4.17 -2.35
C HIS A 100 -16.41 -2.98 -2.01
N LEU A 101 -15.21 -3.26 -1.47
CA LEU A 101 -14.22 -2.23 -1.17
C LEU A 101 -13.81 -1.45 -2.43
N HIS A 102 -13.54 -2.15 -3.52
CA HIS A 102 -13.22 -1.53 -4.81
C HIS A 102 -14.33 -0.58 -5.28
N LYS A 103 -15.60 -1.02 -5.18
CA LYS A 103 -16.75 -0.18 -5.53
C LYS A 103 -16.81 1.08 -4.66
N MET A 104 -16.66 0.94 -3.34
CA MET A 104 -16.69 2.08 -2.40
C MET A 104 -15.57 3.08 -2.69
N VAL A 105 -14.33 2.59 -2.89
CA VAL A 105 -13.16 3.43 -3.20
C VAL A 105 -13.35 4.17 -4.53
N SER A 106 -13.89 3.48 -5.55
CA SER A 106 -14.17 4.08 -6.86
C SER A 106 -15.22 5.19 -6.77
N GLN A 107 -16.30 4.95 -6.03
CA GLN A 107 -17.36 5.94 -5.79
C GLN A 107 -16.81 7.16 -5.05
N PHE A 108 -16.06 6.96 -3.97
CA PHE A 108 -15.46 8.04 -3.21
C PHE A 108 -14.45 8.84 -4.04
N SER A 109 -13.62 8.16 -4.84
CA SER A 109 -12.71 8.82 -5.79
C SER A 109 -13.47 9.74 -6.76
N GLN A 110 -14.64 9.31 -7.24
CA GLN A 110 -15.47 10.14 -8.13
C GLN A 110 -16.03 11.36 -7.39
N VAL A 111 -16.46 11.21 -6.15
CA VAL A 111 -16.91 12.34 -5.31
C VAL A 111 -15.77 13.36 -5.14
N LEU A 112 -14.57 12.90 -4.82
CA LEU A 112 -13.40 13.78 -4.68
C LEU A 112 -13.10 14.55 -5.99
N LYS A 113 -13.14 13.86 -7.15
CA LYS A 113 -12.95 14.49 -8.47
C LYS A 113 -14.01 15.53 -8.76
N ASN A 114 -15.26 15.24 -8.50
CA ASN A 114 -16.39 16.16 -8.72
C ASN A 114 -16.27 17.42 -7.84
N ASN A 115 -15.64 17.30 -6.66
CA ASN A 115 -15.33 18.41 -5.76
C ASN A 115 -13.97 19.08 -6.04
N GLY A 116 -13.37 18.85 -7.20
CA GLY A 116 -12.19 19.56 -7.66
C GLY A 116 -10.85 19.05 -7.10
N VAL A 117 -10.84 17.90 -6.41
CA VAL A 117 -9.60 17.26 -5.96
C VAL A 117 -8.83 16.77 -7.17
N LYS A 118 -7.62 17.30 -7.37
CA LYS A 118 -6.73 16.96 -8.49
C LYS A 118 -5.53 16.16 -8.00
N LYS A 119 -4.91 15.40 -8.90
CA LYS A 119 -3.59 14.82 -8.68
C LYS A 119 -2.63 15.94 -8.25
N TRP A 120 -1.87 15.75 -7.17
CA TRP A 120 -0.93 16.74 -6.59
C TRP A 120 -1.53 17.76 -5.60
N LEU A 121 -2.78 17.65 -5.19
CA LEU A 121 -3.26 18.37 -4.01
C LEU A 121 -2.56 17.79 -2.76
N LYS A 122 -1.37 18.33 -2.45
CA LYS A 122 -0.53 17.86 -1.33
C LYS A 122 -1.09 18.25 0.05
N ASN A 123 -2.01 19.22 0.10
CA ASN A 123 -2.58 19.74 1.35
C ASN A 123 -4.10 19.82 1.22
N LEU A 124 -4.79 18.67 1.24
CA LEU A 124 -6.18 18.70 1.63
C LEU A 124 -6.20 18.92 3.15
N ASN A 125 -6.28 20.17 3.57
CA ASN A 125 -6.65 20.47 4.93
C ASN A 125 -8.15 20.11 5.04
N ILE A 126 -8.42 18.91 5.56
CA ILE A 126 -9.78 18.38 5.73
C ILE A 126 -10.63 19.38 6.53
N GLU A 127 -10.04 20.12 7.47
CA GLU A 127 -10.72 21.16 8.23
C GLU A 127 -11.19 22.32 7.36
N ASP A 128 -10.40 22.76 6.37
CA ASP A 128 -10.81 23.83 5.45
C ASP A 128 -11.91 23.39 4.49
N TYR A 129 -11.93 22.12 4.12
CA TYR A 129 -12.99 21.56 3.28
C TYR A 129 -14.32 21.45 4.05
N LEU A 130 -14.28 20.98 5.29
CA LEU A 130 -15.47 20.83 6.14
C LEU A 130 -16.06 22.17 6.61
N ARG A 131 -15.29 23.26 6.63
CA ARG A 131 -15.78 24.61 6.95
C ARG A 131 -16.47 25.34 5.80
N LYS A 132 -16.28 24.89 4.56
CA LYS A 132 -16.81 25.55 3.35
C LYS A 132 -18.08 24.88 2.80
N HIS A 133 -18.50 23.78 3.39
CA HIS A 133 -19.69 22.99 3.02
C HIS A 133 -20.44 22.52 4.24
#